data_c42a4010c7fca78c3cd01bbe4a1a4b57
#
_entry.id   c42a4010c7fca78c3cd01bbe4a1a4b57
#
_cell.length_a   1.000
_cell.length_b   1.000
_cell.length_c   1.000
_cell.angle_alpha   90.00
_cell.angle_beta   90.00
_cell.angle_gamma   90.00
#
_symmetry.space_group_name_H-M   'P 1'
#
loop_
_entity.id
_entity.type
_entity.pdbx_description
1 polymer ?
#
loop_
_entity_poly.entity_id
_entity_poly.type
_entity_poly.pdbx_seq_one_letter_code
_entity_poly.pdbx_strand_id
1 'polypeptide(L)'
;MSGNATRVLVVEDDRDFAESLVIALSTRNCQVSIAHTGEDAIRLYHKHFFDIAFMDIKLPGKNGVQSLAEILDFVPQARIVMMTGFSEPSLLEQARQAGAMDILRKPFRMRDLLGFIDRLQNDNHQSVPPPFSTH
;
A
#
# COMPACT_ATOMS: atom_id res chain seq x y z
N MET A 1 8.19 -0.74 24.07
CA MET A 1 8.27 -0.44 23.65
C MET A 1 7.96 -0.16 22.75
N SER A 2 7.88 0.35 22.60
CA SER A 2 7.50 0.69 21.77
C SER A 2 7.59 0.27 20.74
N GLY A 3 7.09 0.15 20.20
CA GLY A 3 7.14 -0.45 19.00
C GLY A 3 7.81 0.26 17.95
N ASN A 4 8.15 -0.49 17.00
CA ASN A 4 8.75 0.08 15.82
C ASN A 4 7.70 0.83 15.01
N ALA A 5 8.15 1.81 14.27
CA ALA A 5 7.26 2.51 13.35
C ALA A 5 6.77 1.54 12.27
N THR A 6 5.55 1.74 11.83
CA THR A 6 5.01 1.00 10.69
C THR A 6 5.70 1.50 9.43
N ARG A 7 6.22 0.59 8.63
CA ARG A 7 6.95 0.95 7.43
C ARG A 7 6.01 0.92 6.24
N VAL A 8 5.86 2.05 5.59
CA VAL A 8 4.88 2.24 4.52
C VAL A 8 5.58 2.69 3.25
N LEU A 9 5.18 2.11 2.13
CA LEU A 9 5.63 2.57 0.83
C LEU A 9 4.44 3.23 0.11
N VAL A 10 4.66 4.42 -0.41
CA VAL A 10 3.69 5.11 -1.24
C VAL A 10 4.24 5.13 -2.66
N VAL A 11 3.48 4.62 -3.62
CA VAL A 11 3.89 4.58 -5.02
C VAL A 11 2.91 5.45 -5.81
N GLU A 12 3.35 6.62 -6.19
CA GLU A 12 2.50 7.63 -6.79
C GLU A 12 3.37 8.58 -7.61
N ASP A 13 3.02 8.80 -8.87
CA ASP A 13 3.80 9.69 -9.72
C ASP A 13 3.42 11.16 -9.54
N ASP A 14 2.21 11.45 -9.04
CA ASP A 14 1.83 12.82 -8.71
C ASP A 14 2.49 13.19 -7.39
N ARG A 15 3.48 14.06 -7.47
CA ARG A 15 4.31 14.38 -6.30
C ARG A 15 3.53 15.09 -5.20
N ASP A 16 2.60 15.97 -5.58
CA ASP A 16 1.80 16.68 -4.59
C ASP A 16 0.86 15.73 -3.86
N PHE A 17 0.26 14.80 -4.60
CA PHE A 17 -0.61 13.83 -3.96
C PHE A 17 0.19 12.89 -3.06
N ALA A 18 1.36 12.46 -3.52
CA ALA A 18 2.23 11.61 -2.69
C ALA A 18 2.59 12.32 -1.38
N GLU A 19 2.91 13.61 -1.47
CA GLU A 19 3.26 14.39 -0.28
C GLU A 19 2.08 14.47 0.69
N SER A 20 0.88 14.65 0.18
CA SER A 20 -0.29 14.70 1.07
C SER A 20 -0.51 13.37 1.79
N LEU A 21 -0.20 12.26 1.13
CA LEU A 21 -0.30 10.95 1.78
C LEU A 21 0.76 10.81 2.88
N VAL A 22 1.96 11.29 2.62
CA VAL A 22 3.02 11.24 3.63
C VAL A 22 2.62 12.03 4.86
N ILE A 23 2.06 13.23 4.66
CA ILE A 23 1.63 14.07 5.77
C ILE A 23 0.58 13.33 6.61
N ALA A 24 -0.41 12.72 5.95
CA ALA A 24 -1.44 11.99 6.68
C ALA A 24 -0.85 10.80 7.43
N LEU A 25 0.00 10.03 6.78
CA LEU A 25 0.60 8.85 7.39
C LEU A 25 1.51 9.22 8.57
N SER A 26 2.11 10.40 8.53
CA SER A 26 2.98 10.84 9.60
C SER A 26 2.24 11.04 10.91
N THR A 27 0.92 11.12 10.90
CA THR A 27 0.15 11.24 12.13
C THR A 27 -0.01 9.91 12.86
N ARG A 28 0.51 8.81 12.33
CA ARG A 28 0.27 7.46 12.86
C ARG A 28 1.54 6.67 13.16
N ASN A 29 2.62 7.30 13.49
CA ASN A 29 3.87 6.58 13.76
C ASN A 29 4.26 5.70 12.59
N CYS A 30 4.36 6.29 11.42
CA CYS A 30 4.75 5.60 10.20
C CYS A 30 6.07 6.16 9.69
N GLN A 31 6.89 5.26 9.19
CA GLN A 31 8.09 5.62 8.43
C GLN A 31 7.76 5.40 6.97
N VAL A 32 7.71 6.47 6.19
CA VAL A 32 7.18 6.41 4.84
C VAL A 32 8.30 6.58 3.82
N SER A 33 8.33 5.69 2.84
CA SER A 33 9.17 5.85 1.66
C SER A 33 8.28 6.12 0.46
N ILE A 34 8.80 6.81 -0.52
CA ILE A 34 8.06 7.16 -1.72
C ILE A 34 8.77 6.61 -2.94
N ALA A 35 8.01 6.00 -3.84
CA ALA A 35 8.46 5.69 -5.19
C ALA A 35 7.52 6.39 -6.16
N HIS A 36 8.05 6.91 -7.24
CA HIS A 36 7.23 7.59 -8.23
C HIS A 36 6.97 6.73 -9.46
N THR A 37 7.56 5.54 -9.51
CA THR A 37 7.36 4.61 -10.62
C THR A 37 7.23 3.20 -10.06
N GLY A 38 6.68 2.30 -10.87
CA GLY A 38 6.59 0.90 -10.50
C GLY A 38 7.97 0.27 -10.37
N GLU A 39 8.89 0.65 -11.25
CA GLU A 39 10.25 0.11 -11.21
C GLU A 39 10.96 0.46 -9.91
N ASP A 40 10.77 1.69 -9.45
CA ASP A 40 11.36 2.10 -8.18
C ASP A 40 10.72 1.37 -7.01
N ALA A 41 9.41 1.14 -7.07
CA ALA A 41 8.73 0.38 -6.03
C ALA A 41 9.30 -1.04 -5.94
N ILE A 42 9.49 -1.68 -7.09
CA ILE A 42 10.04 -3.03 -7.12
C ILE A 42 11.45 -3.03 -6.51
N ARG A 43 12.26 -2.04 -6.89
CA ARG A 43 13.62 -1.93 -6.37
C ARG A 43 13.63 -1.76 -4.86
N LEU A 44 12.71 -0.94 -4.34
CA LEU A 44 12.63 -0.71 -2.89
C LEU A 44 12.20 -1.97 -2.15
N TYR A 45 11.29 -2.75 -2.73
CA TYR A 45 10.89 -4.01 -2.09
C TYR A 45 12.01 -5.04 -2.07
N HIS A 46 12.96 -4.96 -2.99
CA HIS A 46 14.12 -5.83 -2.95
C HIS A 46 15.09 -5.45 -1.83
N LYS A 47 15.08 -4.18 -1.43
CA LYS A 47 16.07 -3.69 -0.48
C LYS A 47 15.51 -3.54 0.93
N HIS A 48 14.22 -3.36 1.07
CA HIS A 48 13.63 -3.01 2.36
C HIS A 48 12.35 -3.81 2.59
N PHE A 49 11.99 -3.94 3.85
CA PHE A 49 10.72 -4.51 4.26
C PHE A 49 9.70 -3.40 4.42
N PHE A 50 8.48 -3.63 3.98
CA PHE A 50 7.37 -2.71 4.20
C PHE A 50 6.21 -3.48 4.80
N ASP A 51 5.57 -2.87 5.79
CA ASP A 51 4.38 -3.46 6.40
C ASP A 51 3.18 -3.36 5.47
N ILE A 52 3.13 -2.28 4.68
CA ILE A 52 2.03 -2.06 3.75
C ILE A 52 2.49 -1.08 2.68
N ALA A 53 1.92 -1.18 1.49
CA ALA A 53 2.15 -0.21 0.41
C ALA A 53 0.83 0.28 -0.15
N PHE A 54 0.81 1.54 -0.56
CA PHE A 54 -0.30 2.13 -1.29
C PHE A 54 0.22 2.48 -2.67
N MET A 55 -0.33 1.88 -3.72
CA MET A 55 0.22 1.98 -5.06
C MET A 55 -0.85 2.39 -6.06
N ASP A 56 -0.57 3.44 -6.81
CA ASP A 56 -1.47 3.85 -7.88
C ASP A 56 -1.49 2.79 -8.97
N ILE A 57 -2.66 2.53 -9.52
CA ILE A 57 -2.78 1.61 -10.64
C ILE A 57 -2.17 2.22 -11.89
N LYS A 58 -2.36 3.52 -12.10
CA LYS A 58 -1.84 4.16 -13.30
C LYS A 58 -0.52 4.82 -13.02
N LEU A 59 0.53 4.17 -13.40
CA LEU A 59 1.88 4.68 -13.24
C LEU A 59 2.53 4.74 -14.63
N PRO A 60 3.46 5.68 -14.84
CA PRO A 60 4.17 5.71 -16.10
C PRO A 60 5.07 4.48 -16.21
N GLY A 61 5.27 4.02 -17.42
CA GLY A 61 6.08 2.84 -17.68
C GLY A 61 5.35 1.58 -17.24
N LYS A 62 5.94 0.84 -16.32
CA LYS A 62 5.31 -0.36 -15.78
C LYS A 62 4.16 0.06 -14.88
N ASN A 63 2.95 -0.31 -15.23
CA ASN A 63 1.77 0.14 -14.46
C ASN A 63 1.68 -0.55 -13.11
N GLY A 64 0.72 -0.12 -12.31
CA GLY A 64 0.60 -0.62 -10.95
C GLY A 64 0.27 -2.09 -10.87
N VAL A 65 -0.55 -2.61 -11.80
CA VAL A 65 -0.90 -4.03 -11.76
C VAL A 65 0.32 -4.90 -12.07
N GLN A 66 1.11 -4.49 -13.06
CA GLN A 66 2.33 -5.21 -13.40
C GLN A 66 3.32 -5.18 -12.25
N SER A 67 3.45 -4.04 -11.61
CA SER A 67 4.36 -3.88 -10.48
C SER A 67 3.90 -4.70 -9.28
N LEU A 68 2.60 -4.70 -9.01
CA LEU A 68 2.01 -5.52 -7.96
C LEU A 68 2.35 -7.00 -8.18
N ALA A 69 2.11 -7.49 -9.39
CA ALA A 69 2.35 -8.89 -9.70
C ALA A 69 3.81 -9.24 -9.51
N GLU A 70 4.69 -8.38 -9.95
CA GLU A 70 6.12 -8.64 -9.84
C GLU A 70 6.57 -8.65 -8.38
N ILE A 71 6.09 -7.71 -7.58
CA ILE A 71 6.45 -7.67 -6.17
C ILE A 71 5.95 -8.92 -5.45
N LEU A 72 4.72 -9.35 -5.74
CA LEU A 72 4.16 -10.53 -5.09
C LEU A 72 4.87 -11.81 -5.48
N ASP A 73 5.57 -11.83 -6.62
CA ASP A 73 6.36 -12.98 -7.00
C ASP A 73 7.50 -13.23 -6.02
N PHE A 74 8.11 -12.19 -5.48
CA PHE A 74 9.21 -12.39 -4.55
C PHE A 74 8.89 -12.02 -3.11
N VAL A 75 7.76 -11.32 -2.88
CA VAL A 75 7.27 -11.06 -1.52
C VAL A 75 5.80 -11.46 -1.51
N PRO A 76 5.50 -12.77 -1.46
CA PRO A 76 4.11 -13.22 -1.62
C PRO A 76 3.16 -12.71 -0.54
N GLN A 77 3.67 -12.36 0.63
CA GLN A 77 2.83 -11.87 1.73
C GLN A 77 2.74 -10.35 1.76
N ALA A 78 3.25 -9.66 0.75
CA ALA A 78 3.20 -8.19 0.74
C ALA A 78 1.76 -7.70 0.79
N ARG A 79 1.51 -6.69 1.61
CA ARG A 79 0.19 -6.07 1.70
C ARG A 79 0.23 -4.83 0.83
N ILE A 80 -0.47 -4.89 -0.29
CA ILE A 80 -0.48 -3.78 -1.24
C ILE A 80 -1.92 -3.38 -1.51
N VAL A 81 -2.23 -2.13 -1.17
CA VAL A 81 -3.54 -1.52 -1.44
C VAL A 81 -3.38 -0.69 -2.70
N MET A 82 -4.21 -0.94 -3.70
CA MET A 82 -4.14 -0.19 -4.94
C MET A 82 -4.99 1.05 -4.84
N MET A 83 -4.56 2.12 -5.50
CA MET A 83 -5.32 3.37 -5.58
C MET A 83 -5.68 3.60 -7.03
N THR A 84 -6.92 4.02 -7.30
CA THR A 84 -7.35 4.23 -8.67
C THR A 84 -8.24 5.46 -8.76
N GLY A 85 -8.00 6.30 -9.77
CA GLY A 85 -8.81 7.49 -10.01
C GLY A 85 -9.96 7.25 -10.96
N PHE A 86 -9.88 6.20 -11.76
CA PHE A 86 -10.93 5.90 -12.69
C PHE A 86 -11.34 4.48 -12.55
N SER A 87 -12.57 4.24 -12.88
CA SER A 87 -12.97 2.89 -12.90
C SER A 87 -12.63 2.35 -14.26
N GLU A 88 -11.58 1.64 -14.33
CA GLU A 88 -11.31 0.76 -15.45
C GLU A 88 -11.57 -0.63 -14.94
N PRO A 89 -12.76 -1.17 -15.17
CA PRO A 89 -13.12 -2.44 -14.52
C PRO A 89 -12.14 -3.56 -14.79
N SER A 90 -11.52 -3.59 -15.98
CA SER A 90 -10.58 -4.64 -16.28
C SER A 90 -9.31 -4.51 -15.44
N LEU A 91 -8.83 -3.30 -15.20
CA LEU A 91 -7.64 -3.11 -14.38
C LEU A 91 -7.91 -3.41 -12.91
N LEU A 92 -9.10 -3.05 -12.42
CA LEU A 92 -9.49 -3.38 -11.06
C LEU A 92 -9.55 -4.88 -10.86
N GLU A 93 -10.12 -5.58 -11.82
CA GLU A 93 -10.23 -7.02 -11.72
C GLU A 93 -8.85 -7.67 -11.80
N GLN A 94 -7.98 -7.17 -12.67
CA GLN A 94 -6.61 -7.67 -12.74
C GLN A 94 -5.87 -7.47 -11.44
N ALA A 95 -6.08 -6.33 -10.78
CA ALA A 95 -5.43 -6.06 -9.50
C ALA A 95 -5.91 -7.05 -8.44
N ARG A 96 -7.21 -7.32 -8.41
CA ARG A 96 -7.74 -8.29 -7.45
C ARG A 96 -7.17 -9.67 -7.71
N GLN A 97 -7.14 -10.09 -8.96
CA GLN A 97 -6.63 -11.41 -9.32
C GLN A 97 -5.14 -11.52 -9.06
N ALA A 98 -4.41 -10.42 -9.20
CA ALA A 98 -2.97 -10.43 -8.94
C ALA A 98 -2.66 -10.48 -7.45
N GLY A 99 -3.63 -10.23 -6.59
CA GLY A 99 -3.40 -10.37 -5.16
C GLY A 99 -3.40 -9.07 -4.38
N ALA A 100 -3.97 -7.99 -4.93
CA ALA A 100 -4.07 -6.75 -4.18
C ALA A 100 -4.87 -6.99 -2.89
N MET A 101 -4.40 -6.40 -1.80
CA MET A 101 -5.06 -6.55 -0.52
C MET A 101 -6.41 -5.83 -0.52
N ASP A 102 -6.46 -4.66 -1.14
CA ASP A 102 -7.69 -3.88 -1.23
C ASP A 102 -7.52 -2.80 -2.29
N ILE A 103 -8.57 -2.03 -2.51
CA ILE A 103 -8.57 -0.96 -3.50
C ILE A 103 -9.20 0.27 -2.89
N LEU A 104 -8.50 1.40 -3.00
CA LEU A 104 -9.02 2.71 -2.62
C LEU A 104 -9.34 3.49 -3.89
N ARG A 105 -10.57 3.97 -4.00
CA ARG A 105 -10.98 4.75 -5.17
C ARG A 105 -10.78 6.22 -4.89
N LYS A 106 -10.09 6.90 -5.77
CA LYS A 106 -9.90 8.35 -5.68
C LYS A 106 -11.17 9.05 -6.16
N PRO A 107 -11.57 10.13 -5.54
CA PRO A 107 -10.99 10.69 -4.32
C PRO A 107 -11.43 9.90 -3.10
N PHE A 108 -10.50 9.66 -2.20
CA PHE A 108 -10.84 9.01 -0.94
C PHE A 108 -10.47 9.95 0.20
N ARG A 109 -11.02 9.70 1.37
CA ARG A 109 -10.66 10.50 2.54
C ARG A 109 -9.42 9.92 3.18
N MET A 110 -8.61 10.79 3.76
CA MET A 110 -7.40 10.31 4.41
C MET A 110 -7.71 9.32 5.52
N ARG A 111 -8.87 9.45 6.17
CA ARG A 111 -9.26 8.46 7.20
C ARG A 111 -9.45 7.07 6.62
N ASP A 112 -9.81 6.95 5.34
CA ASP A 112 -9.93 5.64 4.70
C ASP A 112 -8.56 4.99 4.56
N LEU A 113 -7.58 5.78 4.14
CA LEU A 113 -6.20 5.31 4.06
C LEU A 113 -5.66 4.98 5.44
N LEU A 114 -5.88 5.88 6.40
CA LEU A 114 -5.39 5.67 7.76
C LEU A 114 -6.05 4.49 8.45
N GLY A 115 -7.25 4.12 8.01
CA GLY A 115 -7.92 2.93 8.55
C GLY A 115 -7.11 1.68 8.35
N PHE A 116 -6.41 1.54 7.23
CA PHE A 116 -5.54 0.39 7.01
C PHE A 116 -4.39 0.38 8.01
N ILE A 117 -3.83 1.56 8.27
CA ILE A 117 -2.72 1.68 9.22
C ILE A 117 -3.20 1.36 10.63
N ASP A 118 -4.35 1.89 11.01
CA ASP A 118 -4.90 1.68 12.34
C ASP A 118 -5.15 0.19 12.59
N ARG A 119 -5.68 -0.53 11.60
CA ARG A 119 -5.89 -1.96 11.73
C ARG A 119 -4.58 -2.72 11.87
N LEU A 120 -3.57 -2.35 11.09
CA LEU A 120 -2.27 -2.98 11.19
C LEU A 120 -1.66 -2.76 12.56
N GLN A 121 -1.71 -1.55 13.06
CA GLN A 121 -1.11 -1.22 14.35
C GLN A 121 -1.85 -1.90 15.48
N ASN A 122 -3.16 -2.01 15.38
CA ASN A 122 -3.94 -2.73 16.38
C ASN A 122 -3.61 -4.21 16.37
N ASP A 123 -3.49 -4.80 15.19
CA ASP A 123 -3.13 -6.20 15.08
C ASP A 123 -1.75 -6.45 15.64
N ASN A 124 -0.82 -5.56 15.38
CA ASN A 124 0.53 -5.70 15.88
C ASN A 124 0.59 -5.57 17.40
N HIS A 125 -0.33 -4.81 17.99
CA HIS A 125 -0.38 -4.67 19.43
C HIS A 125 -1.01 -5.87 20.10
N GLN A 126 -1.81 -6.64 19.40
CA GLN A 126 -2.45 -7.80 19.97
C GLN A 126 -1.51 -8.97 19.87
N SER A 127 -1.11 -9.47 20.98
CA SER A 127 -0.19 -10.58 20.96
C SER A 127 -0.84 -11.86 20.47
N VAL A 128 -2.15 -11.97 20.56
CA VAL A 128 -2.85 -13.17 20.14
C VAL A 128 -3.88 -12.77 19.10
N PRO A 129 -3.74 -13.21 17.89
CA PRO A 129 -4.75 -12.88 16.89
C PRO A 129 -6.03 -13.62 17.21
N PRO A 130 -7.15 -13.08 16.81
CA PRO A 130 -8.41 -13.75 17.03
C PRO A 130 -8.43 -15.07 16.33
N PRO A 131 -9.04 -16.04 16.92
CA PRO A 131 -9.05 -17.36 16.31
C PRO A 131 -9.72 -17.41 14.97
N PHE A 132 -10.59 -16.47 14.67
CA PHE A 132 -11.13 -16.42 13.39
C PHE A 132 -11.16 -15.09 13.12
N SER A 133 -10.31 -14.66 12.60
CA SER A 133 -10.31 -13.43 12.25
C SER A 133 -11.12 -13.27 11.20
N THR A 134 -11.96 -13.24 11.30
CA THR A 134 -12.71 -13.16 10.33
C THR A 134 -12.91 -12.06 9.90
N HIS A 135 -12.93 -11.85 9.38
CA HIS A 135 -13.38 -10.92 9.00
C HIS A 135 -13.09 -10.76 8.12
#